data_8294d80d2f02aea408316ff37bf081bd
#
_entry.id   8294d80d2f02aea408316ff37bf081bd
#
_cell.length_a   1.000
_cell.length_b   1.000
_cell.length_c   1.000
_cell.angle_alpha   90.00
_cell.angle_beta   90.00
_cell.angle_gamma   90.00
#
_symmetry.space_group_name_H-M   'P 1'
#
loop_
_entity.id
_entity.type
_entity.pdbx_description
1 polymer ?
#
loop_
_entity_poly.entity_id
_entity_poly.type
_entity_poly.pdbx_seq_one_letter_code
_entity_poly.pdbx_strand_id
1 'polypeptide(L)'
;MPKISAERLAATRSRVLDGARRAFAAHGYEGATVVRLEEATGLSRGAIFHHFADKDALFLALAQEDAEEVATLVDDFGLVGAMHKLRDKDAGWLGVQLEVSRRVRTDPAFEALWRHHLRSITRATQARLARQRDAGVVRDDVPIETLAAFLTLVYDGLVAQLATGMPIQHLDGVLDLAEQAVREAPGDMRDTPSRDTPGNDARSTFP
;
A
#
# COMPACT_ATOMS: atom_id res chain seq x y z
N MET A 1 26.23 -34.54 14.22
CA MET A 1 25.48 -33.29 14.44
C MET A 1 24.08 -33.49 13.90
N PRO A 2 22.99 -33.36 14.69
CA PRO A 2 21.65 -33.52 14.14
C PRO A 2 21.41 -32.40 13.12
N LYS A 3 21.01 -32.77 11.89
CA LYS A 3 20.53 -31.85 10.88
C LYS A 3 19.33 -31.10 11.42
N ILE A 4 19.45 -29.79 11.66
CA ILE A 4 18.30 -28.94 11.96
C ILE A 4 17.34 -29.11 10.79
N SER A 5 16.09 -29.51 11.05
CA SER A 5 15.10 -29.69 9.98
C SER A 5 14.81 -28.34 9.31
N ALA A 6 14.49 -28.37 8.01
CA ALA A 6 14.12 -27.15 7.26
C ALA A 6 12.97 -26.40 7.94
N GLU A 7 12.05 -27.14 8.55
CA GLU A 7 10.92 -26.58 9.32
C GLU A 7 11.37 -25.77 10.54
N ARG A 8 12.36 -26.28 11.30
CA ARG A 8 12.91 -25.53 12.44
C ARG A 8 13.66 -24.27 12.01
N LEU A 9 14.36 -24.33 10.89
CA LEU A 9 15.02 -23.14 10.31
C LEU A 9 13.98 -22.10 9.90
N ALA A 10 12.91 -22.50 9.22
CA ALA A 10 11.81 -21.63 8.82
C ALA A 10 11.10 -21.02 10.04
N ALA A 11 10.78 -21.81 11.04
CA ALA A 11 10.16 -21.33 12.29
C ALA A 11 11.06 -20.33 13.03
N THR A 12 12.37 -20.58 13.09
CA THR A 12 13.31 -19.63 13.71
C THR A 12 13.40 -18.35 12.91
N ARG A 13 13.45 -18.42 11.57
CA ARG A 13 13.46 -17.25 10.69
C ARG A 13 12.21 -16.39 10.89
N SER A 14 11.01 -16.98 10.92
CA SER A 14 9.75 -16.27 11.20
C SER A 14 9.81 -15.57 12.57
N ARG A 15 10.24 -16.28 13.61
CA ARG A 15 10.40 -15.68 14.95
C ARG A 15 11.36 -14.50 14.97
N VAL A 16 12.45 -14.54 14.19
CA VAL A 16 13.38 -13.42 14.05
C VAL A 16 12.67 -12.23 13.38
N LEU A 17 11.93 -12.45 12.29
CA LEU A 17 11.20 -11.40 11.59
C LEU A 17 10.11 -10.77 12.48
N ASP A 18 9.33 -11.56 13.21
CA ASP A 18 8.31 -11.06 14.13
C ASP A 18 8.90 -10.19 15.26
N GLY A 19 10.03 -10.63 15.83
CA GLY A 19 10.72 -9.85 16.85
C GLY A 19 11.36 -8.59 16.29
N ALA A 20 11.96 -8.68 15.11
CA ALA A 20 12.54 -7.54 14.42
C ALA A 20 11.46 -6.50 14.05
N ARG A 21 10.28 -6.91 13.60
CA ARG A 21 9.13 -6.05 13.34
C ARG A 21 8.80 -5.19 14.56
N ARG A 22 8.67 -5.83 15.73
CA ARG A 22 8.41 -5.09 16.99
C ARG A 22 9.52 -4.12 17.35
N ALA A 23 10.78 -4.52 17.20
CA ALA A 23 11.92 -3.68 17.53
C ALA A 23 12.05 -2.47 16.60
N PHE A 24 11.89 -2.66 15.29
CA PHE A 24 11.95 -1.57 14.31
C PHE A 24 10.76 -0.61 14.44
N ALA A 25 9.56 -1.13 14.69
CA ALA A 25 8.38 -0.29 14.91
C ALA A 25 8.51 0.58 16.16
N ALA A 26 9.01 0.01 17.27
CA ALA A 26 9.12 0.72 18.54
C ALA A 26 10.28 1.73 18.58
N HIS A 27 11.38 1.47 17.86
CA HIS A 27 12.63 2.19 18.03
C HIS A 27 13.18 2.80 16.73
N GLY A 28 12.54 2.60 15.60
CA GLY A 28 13.06 2.91 14.28
C GLY A 28 14.25 2.03 13.91
N TYR A 29 14.76 2.18 12.69
CA TYR A 29 15.89 1.38 12.21
C TYR A 29 17.14 1.59 13.08
N GLU A 30 17.55 2.84 13.32
CA GLU A 30 18.76 3.15 14.09
C GLU A 30 18.66 2.70 15.55
N GLY A 31 17.50 2.93 16.17
CA GLY A 31 17.25 2.58 17.56
C GLY A 31 17.09 1.08 17.82
N ALA A 32 16.79 0.27 16.82
CA ALA A 32 16.74 -1.19 16.95
C ALA A 32 18.15 -1.78 17.00
N THR A 33 18.82 -1.61 18.14
CA THR A 33 20.15 -2.15 18.40
C THR A 33 20.11 -3.68 18.48
N VAL A 34 21.28 -4.34 18.39
CA VAL A 34 21.38 -5.80 18.52
C VAL A 34 20.77 -6.29 19.84
N VAL A 35 21.02 -5.59 20.94
CA VAL A 35 20.46 -5.93 22.26
C VAL A 35 18.92 -5.90 22.23
N ARG A 36 18.33 -4.87 21.62
CA ARG A 36 16.86 -4.78 21.49
C ARG A 36 16.30 -5.84 20.55
N LEU A 37 17.03 -6.21 19.51
CA LEU A 37 16.66 -7.35 18.66
C LEU A 37 16.70 -8.68 19.45
N GLU A 38 17.72 -8.91 20.28
CA GLU A 38 17.80 -10.08 21.14
C GLU A 38 16.63 -10.12 22.14
N GLU A 39 16.32 -9.01 22.79
CA GLU A 39 15.19 -8.88 23.71
C GLU A 39 13.85 -9.15 23.00
N ALA A 40 13.63 -8.53 21.83
CA ALA A 40 12.38 -8.65 21.07
C ALA A 40 12.17 -10.05 20.46
N THR A 41 13.25 -10.73 20.03
CA THR A 41 13.17 -12.07 19.45
C THR A 41 13.24 -13.18 20.49
N GLY A 42 13.86 -12.92 21.66
CA GLY A 42 14.25 -13.93 22.64
C GLY A 42 15.31 -14.89 22.11
N LEU A 43 16.15 -14.45 21.17
CA LEU A 43 17.22 -15.22 20.55
C LEU A 43 18.55 -14.48 20.71
N SER A 44 19.63 -15.23 20.80
CA SER A 44 20.98 -14.63 20.83
C SER A 44 21.34 -13.98 19.48
N ARG A 45 22.27 -13.00 19.53
CA ARG A 45 22.86 -12.39 18.33
C ARG A 45 23.29 -13.43 17.29
N GLY A 46 23.97 -14.50 17.73
CA GLY A 46 24.41 -15.57 16.83
C GLY A 46 23.27 -16.29 16.14
N ALA A 47 22.16 -16.53 16.85
CA ALA A 47 20.96 -17.15 16.27
C ALA A 47 20.25 -16.23 15.27
N ILE A 48 20.16 -14.93 15.57
CA ILE A 48 19.56 -13.94 14.66
C ILE A 48 20.38 -13.85 13.37
N PHE A 49 21.68 -13.57 13.50
CA PHE A 49 22.57 -13.34 12.36
C PHE A 49 23.09 -14.61 11.69
N HIS A 50 22.65 -15.79 12.15
CA HIS A 50 22.72 -17.02 11.36
C HIS A 50 21.75 -17.01 10.16
N HIS A 51 20.60 -16.33 10.30
CA HIS A 51 19.59 -16.24 9.26
C HIS A 51 19.73 -15.00 8.36
N PHE A 52 20.36 -13.93 8.86
CA PHE A 52 20.51 -12.66 8.16
C PHE A 52 21.95 -12.16 8.32
N ALA A 53 22.57 -11.74 7.23
CA ALA A 53 23.98 -11.33 7.24
C ALA A 53 24.24 -10.18 8.24
N ASP A 54 23.30 -9.26 8.34
CA ASP A 54 23.37 -8.08 9.22
C ASP A 54 21.98 -7.50 9.48
N LYS A 55 21.91 -6.34 10.15
CA LYS A 55 20.66 -5.63 10.45
C LYS A 55 20.01 -5.08 9.17
N ASP A 56 20.78 -4.69 8.16
CA ASP A 56 20.25 -4.22 6.88
C ASP A 56 19.54 -5.35 6.14
N ALA A 57 20.18 -6.52 6.05
CA ALA A 57 19.57 -7.70 5.44
C ALA A 57 18.30 -8.16 6.17
N LEU A 58 18.30 -8.08 7.51
CA LEU A 58 17.12 -8.38 8.32
C LEU A 58 15.97 -7.40 8.04
N PHE A 59 16.26 -6.10 8.05
CA PHE A 59 15.25 -5.08 7.78
C PHE A 59 14.71 -5.17 6.35
N LEU A 60 15.58 -5.37 5.36
CA LEU A 60 15.19 -5.54 3.97
C LEU A 60 14.30 -6.76 3.79
N ALA A 61 14.65 -7.91 4.40
CA ALA A 61 13.83 -9.12 4.32
C ALA A 61 12.44 -8.92 4.93
N LEU A 62 12.33 -8.19 6.04
CA LEU A 62 11.07 -7.84 6.67
C LEU A 62 10.22 -6.94 5.76
N ALA A 63 10.82 -5.89 5.22
CA ALA A 63 10.13 -4.99 4.30
C ALA A 63 9.67 -5.68 3.00
N GLN A 64 10.45 -6.65 2.51
CA GLN A 64 10.09 -7.48 1.36
C GLN A 64 8.88 -8.37 1.66
N GLU A 65 8.86 -9.03 2.82
CA GLU A 65 7.72 -9.86 3.25
C GLU A 65 6.42 -9.04 3.32
N ASP A 66 6.50 -7.82 3.88
CA ASP A 66 5.38 -6.89 3.92
C ASP A 66 4.90 -6.48 2.52
N ALA A 67 5.83 -6.22 1.60
CA ALA A 67 5.50 -5.86 0.22
C ALA A 67 4.87 -7.02 -0.55
N GLU A 68 5.32 -8.25 -0.32
CA GLU A 68 4.74 -9.47 -0.90
C GLU A 68 3.32 -9.71 -0.38
N GLU A 69 3.08 -9.46 0.92
CA GLU A 69 1.74 -9.52 1.49
C GLU A 69 0.79 -8.51 0.83
N VAL A 70 1.24 -7.26 0.68
CA VAL A 70 0.44 -6.24 -0.02
C VAL A 70 0.20 -6.61 -1.48
N ALA A 71 1.21 -7.12 -2.19
CA ALA A 71 1.05 -7.56 -3.58
C ALA A 71 0.01 -8.67 -3.72
N THR A 72 -0.03 -9.62 -2.78
CA THR A 72 -1.05 -10.67 -2.71
C THR A 72 -2.44 -10.08 -2.49
N LEU A 73 -2.59 -9.16 -1.53
CA LEU A 73 -3.87 -8.47 -1.30
C LEU A 73 -4.33 -7.68 -2.53
N VAL A 74 -3.41 -7.06 -3.25
CA VAL A 74 -3.73 -6.34 -4.50
C VAL A 74 -4.17 -7.29 -5.60
N ASP A 75 -3.55 -8.44 -5.71
CA ASP A 75 -3.94 -9.44 -6.72
C ASP A 75 -5.34 -10.03 -6.43
N ASP A 76 -5.63 -10.32 -5.18
CA ASP A 76 -6.91 -10.89 -4.74
C ASP A 76 -8.06 -9.85 -4.78
N PHE A 77 -7.85 -8.67 -4.20
CA PHE A 77 -8.92 -7.69 -3.91
C PHE A 77 -8.80 -6.38 -4.69
N GLY A 78 -7.70 -6.16 -5.42
CA GLY A 78 -7.35 -4.85 -5.97
C GLY A 78 -6.77 -3.90 -4.92
N LEU A 79 -6.19 -2.78 -5.37
CA LEU A 79 -5.49 -1.88 -4.45
C LEU A 79 -6.46 -1.22 -3.44
N VAL A 80 -7.68 -0.87 -3.85
CA VAL A 80 -8.70 -0.33 -2.90
C VAL A 80 -9.12 -1.39 -1.89
N GLY A 81 -9.36 -2.64 -2.33
CA GLY A 81 -9.65 -3.75 -1.42
C GLY A 81 -8.50 -4.05 -0.46
N ALA A 82 -7.24 -3.95 -0.91
CA ALA A 82 -6.06 -4.03 -0.05
C ALA A 82 -6.06 -2.90 0.99
N MET A 83 -6.38 -1.65 0.61
CA MET A 83 -6.47 -0.52 1.53
C MET A 83 -7.50 -0.75 2.65
N HIS A 84 -8.66 -1.34 2.35
CA HIS A 84 -9.62 -1.72 3.39
C HIS A 84 -9.05 -2.71 4.41
N LYS A 85 -8.18 -3.64 3.96
CA LYS A 85 -7.50 -4.60 4.85
C LYS A 85 -6.39 -3.97 5.69
N LEU A 86 -5.79 -2.88 5.23
CA LEU A 86 -4.74 -2.17 5.98
C LEU A 86 -5.25 -1.51 7.26
N ARG A 87 -6.55 -1.23 7.38
CA ARG A 87 -7.15 -0.70 8.61
C ARG A 87 -6.87 -1.56 9.84
N ASP A 88 -6.80 -2.86 9.63
CA ASP A 88 -6.64 -3.85 10.69
C ASP A 88 -5.17 -4.21 10.96
N LYS A 89 -4.24 -3.55 10.25
CA LYS A 89 -2.81 -3.77 10.45
C LYS A 89 -2.34 -3.18 11.78
N ASP A 90 -1.49 -3.94 12.45
CA ASP A 90 -0.92 -3.53 13.73
C ASP A 90 0.12 -2.39 13.59
N ALA A 91 0.40 -1.74 14.71
CA ALA A 91 1.38 -0.66 14.76
C ALA A 91 2.79 -1.11 14.35
N GLY A 92 3.11 -2.40 14.49
CA GLY A 92 4.38 -2.98 14.08
C GLY A 92 4.57 -2.91 12.57
N TRP A 93 3.57 -3.35 11.80
CA TRP A 93 3.58 -3.28 10.35
C TRP A 93 3.66 -1.83 9.85
N LEU A 94 2.79 -0.96 10.38
CA LEU A 94 2.76 0.47 10.01
C LEU A 94 4.09 1.16 10.32
N GLY A 95 4.71 0.86 11.46
CA GLY A 95 6.02 1.39 11.84
C GLY A 95 7.13 0.99 10.87
N VAL A 96 7.13 -0.25 10.38
CA VAL A 96 8.09 -0.71 9.36
C VAL A 96 7.89 0.07 8.05
N GLN A 97 6.65 0.31 7.60
CA GLN A 97 6.36 1.07 6.38
C GLN A 97 6.86 2.52 6.47
N LEU A 98 6.71 3.19 7.62
CA LEU A 98 7.29 4.52 7.83
C LEU A 98 8.82 4.50 7.76
N GLU A 99 9.45 3.49 8.35
CA GLU A 99 10.90 3.36 8.31
C GLU A 99 11.42 3.05 6.91
N VAL A 100 10.70 2.24 6.12
CA VAL A 100 10.98 2.05 4.69
C VAL A 100 10.95 3.39 3.95
N SER A 101 9.89 4.18 4.14
CA SER A 101 9.73 5.51 3.50
C SER A 101 10.87 6.46 3.90
N ARG A 102 11.29 6.43 5.16
CA ARG A 102 12.44 7.20 5.63
C ARG A 102 13.73 6.76 4.94
N ARG A 103 14.01 5.45 4.92
CA ARG A 103 15.25 4.90 4.34
C ARG A 103 15.33 5.10 2.83
N VAL A 104 14.25 4.93 2.10
CA VAL A 104 14.20 5.23 0.66
C VAL A 104 14.67 6.66 0.37
N ARG A 105 14.32 7.61 1.23
CA ARG A 105 14.71 9.02 1.07
C ARG A 105 16.15 9.31 1.49
N THR A 106 16.69 8.60 2.47
CA THR A 106 17.96 8.96 3.14
C THR A 106 19.10 8.00 2.87
N ASP A 107 18.84 6.86 2.23
CA ASP A 107 19.82 5.79 1.96
C ASP A 107 19.73 5.36 0.49
N PRO A 108 20.61 5.88 -0.40
CA PRO A 108 20.56 5.55 -1.82
C PRO A 108 20.76 4.07 -2.14
N ALA A 109 21.51 3.33 -1.30
CA ALA A 109 21.71 1.89 -1.49
C ALA A 109 20.41 1.12 -1.20
N PHE A 110 19.75 1.46 -0.11
CA PHE A 110 18.43 0.91 0.23
C PHE A 110 17.40 1.28 -0.84
N GLU A 111 17.35 2.53 -1.29
CA GLU A 111 16.46 2.97 -2.36
C GLU A 111 16.62 2.14 -3.62
N ALA A 112 17.87 1.88 -4.05
CA ALA A 112 18.14 1.08 -5.25
C ALA A 112 17.60 -0.36 -5.15
N LEU A 113 17.74 -1.00 -3.97
CA LEU A 113 17.21 -2.32 -3.69
C LEU A 113 15.67 -2.29 -3.62
N TRP A 114 15.11 -1.30 -2.92
CA TRP A 114 13.66 -1.15 -2.72
C TRP A 114 12.90 -0.82 -4.01
N ARG A 115 13.50 -0.09 -4.92
CA ARG A 115 12.90 0.27 -6.22
C ARG A 115 12.47 -0.95 -7.04
N HIS A 116 13.13 -2.10 -6.85
CA HIS A 116 12.71 -3.34 -7.49
C HIS A 116 11.33 -3.81 -6.99
N HIS A 117 11.09 -3.74 -5.68
CA HIS A 117 9.80 -4.13 -5.06
C HIS A 117 8.67 -3.18 -5.44
N LEU A 118 8.92 -1.85 -5.42
CA LEU A 118 7.94 -0.86 -5.87
C LEU A 118 7.47 -1.14 -7.30
N ARG A 119 8.40 -1.51 -8.19
CA ARG A 119 8.03 -1.87 -9.57
C ARG A 119 7.15 -3.10 -9.68
N SER A 120 7.30 -4.08 -8.80
CA SER A 120 6.45 -5.29 -8.83
C SER A 120 5.01 -4.97 -8.42
N ILE A 121 4.80 -4.19 -7.37
CA ILE A 121 3.47 -3.74 -6.93
C ILE A 121 2.80 -2.89 -8.01
N THR A 122 3.53 -1.92 -8.58
CA THR A 122 3.02 -1.07 -9.66
C THR A 122 2.58 -1.91 -10.87
N ARG A 123 3.39 -2.88 -11.30
CA ARG A 123 3.05 -3.77 -12.40
C ARG A 123 1.83 -4.64 -12.11
N ALA A 124 1.72 -5.18 -10.90
CA ALA A 124 0.56 -5.96 -10.48
C ALA A 124 -0.74 -5.13 -10.53
N THR A 125 -0.69 -3.90 -10.00
CA THR A 125 -1.81 -2.95 -10.05
C THR A 125 -2.20 -2.61 -11.49
N GLN A 126 -1.23 -2.28 -12.35
CA GLN A 126 -1.48 -1.96 -13.75
C GLN A 126 -2.06 -3.16 -14.51
N ALA A 127 -1.51 -4.36 -14.32
CA ALA A 127 -2.00 -5.57 -14.96
C ALA A 127 -3.44 -5.90 -14.54
N ARG A 128 -3.79 -5.70 -13.26
CA ARG A 128 -5.15 -5.88 -12.78
C ARG A 128 -6.11 -4.84 -13.38
N LEU A 129 -5.73 -3.56 -13.36
CA LEU A 129 -6.54 -2.49 -13.97
C LEU A 129 -6.78 -2.75 -15.46
N ALA A 130 -5.76 -3.23 -16.21
CA ALA A 130 -5.90 -3.60 -17.61
C ALA A 130 -6.94 -4.72 -17.80
N ARG A 131 -6.83 -5.81 -17.05
CA ARG A 131 -7.81 -6.91 -17.10
C ARG A 131 -9.23 -6.43 -16.78
N GLN A 132 -9.40 -5.55 -15.81
CA GLN A 132 -10.71 -5.01 -15.43
C GLN A 132 -11.24 -4.04 -16.47
N ARG A 133 -10.38 -3.30 -17.17
CA ARG A 133 -10.77 -2.45 -18.32
C ARG A 133 -11.26 -3.29 -19.47
N ASP A 134 -10.55 -4.36 -19.83
CA ASP A 134 -10.97 -5.29 -20.86
C ASP A 134 -12.33 -5.95 -20.55
N ALA A 135 -12.64 -6.09 -19.26
CA ALA A 135 -13.94 -6.58 -18.78
C ALA A 135 -15.02 -5.47 -18.66
N GLY A 136 -14.72 -4.22 -19.02
CA GLY A 136 -15.65 -3.09 -18.96
C GLY A 136 -15.96 -2.57 -17.54
N VAL A 137 -15.10 -2.89 -16.56
CA VAL A 137 -15.29 -2.51 -15.15
C VAL A 137 -14.53 -1.21 -14.80
N VAL A 138 -13.37 -1.01 -15.40
CA VAL A 138 -12.51 0.17 -15.20
C VAL A 138 -12.66 1.12 -16.37
N ARG A 139 -12.74 2.41 -16.08
CA ARG A 139 -12.84 3.50 -17.07
C ARG A 139 -11.73 3.44 -18.11
N ASP A 140 -12.03 3.84 -19.35
CA ASP A 140 -11.13 3.79 -20.51
C ASP A 140 -10.61 5.16 -20.97
N ASP A 141 -11.20 6.24 -20.46
CA ASP A 141 -10.87 7.64 -20.78
C ASP A 141 -9.61 8.18 -20.08
N VAL A 142 -9.06 7.43 -19.10
CA VAL A 142 -7.84 7.78 -18.34
C VAL A 142 -6.77 6.70 -18.55
N PRO A 143 -5.50 7.04 -18.84
CA PRO A 143 -4.41 6.07 -18.94
C PRO A 143 -4.29 5.19 -17.69
N ILE A 144 -4.02 3.88 -17.88
CA ILE A 144 -3.87 2.92 -16.76
C ILE A 144 -2.76 3.35 -15.80
N GLU A 145 -1.68 3.90 -16.32
CA GLU A 145 -0.56 4.41 -15.55
C GLU A 145 -1.00 5.53 -14.61
N THR A 146 -1.89 6.41 -15.06
CA THR A 146 -2.45 7.50 -14.26
C THR A 146 -3.36 6.96 -13.16
N LEU A 147 -4.23 5.99 -13.47
CA LEU A 147 -5.08 5.34 -12.48
C LEU A 147 -4.25 4.59 -11.42
N ALA A 148 -3.22 3.88 -11.84
CA ALA A 148 -2.31 3.20 -10.93
C ALA A 148 -1.56 4.20 -10.03
N ALA A 149 -1.05 5.30 -10.59
CA ALA A 149 -0.40 6.35 -9.82
C ALA A 149 -1.35 7.01 -8.81
N PHE A 150 -2.58 7.31 -9.20
CA PHE A 150 -3.62 7.84 -8.32
C PHE A 150 -3.87 6.89 -7.13
N LEU A 151 -4.09 5.60 -7.39
CA LEU A 151 -4.32 4.62 -6.34
C LEU A 151 -3.09 4.46 -5.42
N THR A 152 -1.88 4.54 -5.98
CA THR A 152 -0.64 4.51 -5.18
C THR A 152 -0.55 5.71 -4.24
N LEU A 153 -0.86 6.91 -4.72
CA LEU A 153 -0.88 8.11 -3.87
C LEU A 153 -1.91 8.03 -2.74
N VAL A 154 -3.09 7.47 -3.02
CA VAL A 154 -4.12 7.23 -1.98
C VAL A 154 -3.61 6.20 -0.97
N TYR A 155 -2.98 5.11 -1.44
CA TYR A 155 -2.38 4.07 -0.59
C TYR A 155 -1.29 4.65 0.32
N ASP A 156 -0.34 5.38 -0.23
CA ASP A 156 0.77 5.98 0.54
C ASP A 156 0.24 6.97 1.58
N GLY A 157 -0.76 7.79 1.20
CA GLY A 157 -1.45 8.70 2.11
C GLY A 157 -2.16 7.96 3.24
N LEU A 158 -2.84 6.86 2.94
CA LEU A 158 -3.51 6.02 3.92
C LEU A 158 -2.52 5.41 4.91
N VAL A 159 -1.44 4.78 4.42
CA VAL A 159 -0.39 4.19 5.28
C VAL A 159 0.21 5.25 6.20
N ALA A 160 0.55 6.43 5.67
CA ALA A 160 1.10 7.52 6.44
C ALA A 160 0.13 7.99 7.55
N GLN A 161 -1.16 8.11 7.25
CA GLN A 161 -2.18 8.51 8.23
C GLN A 161 -2.40 7.43 9.30
N LEU A 162 -2.57 6.17 8.91
CA LEU A 162 -2.74 5.06 9.86
C LEU A 162 -1.56 4.96 10.83
N ALA A 163 -0.35 5.18 10.33
CA ALA A 163 0.87 5.12 11.13
C ALA A 163 0.97 6.24 12.18
N THR A 164 0.19 7.32 12.07
CA THR A 164 0.10 8.34 13.13
C THR A 164 -0.67 7.85 14.36
N GLY A 165 -1.44 6.76 14.23
CA GLY A 165 -2.36 6.28 15.28
C GLY A 165 -3.57 7.18 15.50
N MET A 166 -3.74 8.24 14.69
CA MET A 166 -4.90 9.12 14.78
C MET A 166 -6.08 8.57 13.97
N PRO A 167 -7.33 8.73 14.47
CA PRO A 167 -8.50 8.31 13.71
C PRO A 167 -8.61 9.05 12.37
N ILE A 168 -8.81 8.31 11.29
CA ILE A 168 -9.08 8.89 9.98
C ILE A 168 -10.60 9.05 9.84
N GLN A 169 -11.07 10.31 9.84
CA GLN A 169 -12.48 10.59 9.64
C GLN A 169 -12.90 10.28 8.21
N HIS A 170 -14.10 9.70 8.04
CA HIS A 170 -14.71 9.39 6.74
C HIS A 170 -13.87 8.45 5.84
N LEU A 171 -13.03 7.60 6.43
CA LEU A 171 -12.13 6.72 5.67
C LEU A 171 -12.87 5.86 4.64
N ASP A 172 -14.01 5.25 5.01
CA ASP A 172 -14.79 4.43 4.08
C ASP A 172 -15.25 5.24 2.87
N GLY A 173 -15.76 6.46 3.07
CA GLY A 173 -16.15 7.34 1.98
C GLY A 173 -14.98 7.78 1.09
N VAL A 174 -13.77 7.93 1.65
CA VAL A 174 -12.56 8.22 0.85
C VAL A 174 -12.17 7.02 -0.01
N LEU A 175 -12.25 5.81 0.54
CA LEU A 175 -11.94 4.58 -0.21
C LEU A 175 -12.99 4.29 -1.28
N ASP A 176 -14.28 4.49 -0.97
CA ASP A 176 -15.39 4.39 -1.94
C ASP A 176 -15.18 5.39 -3.11
N LEU A 177 -14.79 6.63 -2.79
CA LEU A 177 -14.49 7.63 -3.81
C LEU A 177 -13.29 7.23 -4.67
N ALA A 178 -12.25 6.65 -4.08
CA ALA A 178 -11.10 6.14 -4.82
C ALA A 178 -11.48 4.98 -5.75
N GLU A 179 -12.39 4.10 -5.32
CA GLU A 179 -12.90 3.02 -6.16
C GLU A 179 -13.77 3.55 -7.30
N GLN A 180 -14.68 4.48 -7.02
CA GLN A 180 -15.50 5.15 -8.04
C GLN A 180 -14.63 5.86 -9.07
N ALA A 181 -13.61 6.60 -8.64
CA ALA A 181 -12.71 7.32 -9.54
C ALA A 181 -12.02 6.44 -10.59
N VAL A 182 -11.85 5.14 -10.34
CA VAL A 182 -11.28 4.20 -11.32
C VAL A 182 -12.34 3.46 -12.13
N ARG A 183 -13.58 3.38 -11.66
CA ARG A 183 -14.69 2.67 -12.31
C ARG A 183 -15.56 3.57 -13.19
N GLU A 184 -15.81 4.81 -12.77
CA GLU A 184 -16.71 5.71 -13.51
C GLU A 184 -15.97 6.47 -14.60
N ALA A 185 -16.48 6.40 -15.84
CA ALA A 185 -16.17 7.41 -16.84
C ALA A 185 -16.73 8.75 -16.35
N PRO A 186 -16.08 9.90 -16.61
CA PRO A 186 -16.69 11.18 -16.37
C PRO A 186 -18.00 11.20 -17.15
N GLY A 187 -19.12 11.30 -16.42
CA GLY A 187 -20.45 11.40 -17.03
C GLY A 187 -20.40 12.46 -18.11
N ASP A 188 -20.92 12.14 -19.29
CA ASP A 188 -21.02 13.08 -20.40
C ASP A 188 -21.87 14.28 -19.96
N MET A 189 -21.22 15.32 -19.43
CA MET A 189 -21.87 16.58 -19.04
C MET A 189 -22.38 17.34 -20.26
N ARG A 190 -22.47 16.69 -21.44
CA ARG A 190 -22.93 17.32 -22.69
C ARG A 190 -24.41 17.13 -22.96
N ASP A 191 -25.14 16.32 -22.22
CA ASP A 191 -26.59 16.19 -22.34
C ASP A 191 -27.34 16.88 -21.20
N THR A 192 -27.09 18.18 -21.05
CA THR A 192 -28.15 19.04 -20.49
C THR A 192 -29.04 19.42 -21.69
N PRO A 193 -30.26 18.90 -21.80
CA PRO A 193 -31.17 19.34 -22.84
C PRO A 193 -31.36 20.84 -22.69
N SER A 194 -31.03 21.60 -23.75
CA SER A 194 -31.37 23.00 -23.86
C SER A 194 -32.84 23.16 -23.50
N ARG A 195 -33.14 23.81 -22.38
CA ARG A 195 -34.49 24.25 -22.06
C ARG A 195 -34.89 25.18 -23.19
N ASP A 196 -35.68 24.64 -24.13
CA ASP A 196 -36.45 25.40 -25.04
C ASP A 196 -37.24 26.47 -24.27
N THR A 197 -36.86 27.70 -24.44
CA THR A 197 -37.63 28.86 -23.98
C THR A 197 -38.88 28.92 -24.84
N PRO A 198 -40.11 28.77 -24.29
CA PRO A 198 -41.31 28.96 -25.07
C PRO A 198 -41.37 30.42 -25.51
N GLY A 199 -41.43 30.62 -26.83
CA GLY A 199 -41.55 31.91 -27.45
C GLY A 199 -42.79 32.68 -26.92
N ASN A 200 -42.50 33.88 -26.48
CA ASN A 200 -43.47 34.88 -26.09
C ASN A 200 -44.11 35.51 -27.34
N ASP A 201 -45.18 34.92 -27.86
CA ASP A 201 -46.05 35.56 -28.86
C ASP A 201 -47.17 36.30 -28.12
N ALA A 202 -46.85 37.51 -27.70
CA ALA A 202 -47.87 38.49 -27.30
C ALA A 202 -48.17 39.43 -28.44
N ARG A 203 -49.10 39.05 -29.30
CA ARG A 203 -49.75 40.05 -30.20
C ARG A 203 -50.81 40.80 -29.42
N SER A 204 -50.50 42.07 -29.24
CA SER A 204 -51.41 43.17 -28.93
C SER A 204 -52.58 43.22 -29.86
N THR A 205 -53.81 43.38 -29.35
CA THR A 205 -54.89 44.07 -30.01
C THR A 205 -55.73 44.76 -28.94
N PHE A 206 -55.70 46.08 -29.01
CA PHE A 206 -56.71 46.96 -28.45
C PHE A 206 -57.81 47.27 -29.47
N PRO A 207 -59.04 47.58 -29.01
CA PRO A 207 -59.47 48.96 -29.00
C PRO A 207 -59.74 49.50 -27.61
#